data_4d96bb73c2adc9504b88a51bab578da8
#
_entry.id   4d96bb73c2adc9504b88a51bab578da8
#
_cell.length_a   1.000
_cell.length_b   1.000
_cell.length_c   1.000
_cell.angle_alpha   90.00
_cell.angle_beta   90.00
_cell.angle_gamma   90.00
#
_symmetry.space_group_name_H-M   'P 1'
#
loop_
_entity.id
_entity.type
_entity.pdbx_description
1 polymer ?
#
loop_
_entity_poly.entity_id
_entity_poly.type
_entity_poly.pdbx_seq_one_letter_code
_entity_poly.pdbx_strand_id
1 'polypeptide(L)'
;SCRSSFAPLDPKDFSYNSPRGWCSTCRGFGEVFDMPKVNRGDAQEAVEETWFEWREERREICNDCKGTRLNAVASSVRLPLPGLIPFGFNSDPTINELSKSTVSAAKKFFSQLKWKGRENEITRDILPEIVSRLNFLSEVGLGYLQLGRSVTTLSGGEAQRIRLAAQLGSNLSGVLYVLAVSYTH
;
A
#
# COMPACT_ATOMS: atom_id res chain seq x y z
N SER A 1 8.83 28.75 -15.38
CA SER A 1 7.65 27.89 -15.54
C SER A 1 7.75 27.15 -16.86
N CYS A 2 7.89 25.82 -16.81
CA CYS A 2 7.78 24.97 -17.99
C CYS A 2 6.31 25.01 -18.43
N ARG A 3 6.01 25.27 -19.68
CA ARG A 3 4.65 25.29 -20.25
C ARG A 3 4.04 23.87 -20.40
N SER A 4 4.40 22.96 -19.52
CA SER A 4 3.88 21.58 -19.54
C SER A 4 2.52 21.54 -18.87
N SER A 5 1.50 21.05 -19.57
CA SER A 5 0.19 20.75 -18.99
C SER A 5 0.16 19.29 -18.58
N PHE A 6 -0.42 19.02 -17.41
CA PHE A 6 -0.65 17.68 -16.92
C PHE A 6 -2.15 17.36 -17.02
N ALA A 7 -2.49 16.11 -17.34
CA ALA A 7 -3.87 15.65 -17.27
C ALA A 7 -4.38 15.72 -15.81
N PRO A 8 -5.70 15.93 -15.60
CA PRO A 8 -6.28 15.82 -14.26
C PRO A 8 -5.96 14.47 -13.63
N LEU A 9 -5.57 14.52 -12.36
CA LEU A 9 -5.23 13.30 -11.60
C LEU A 9 -6.49 12.48 -11.28
N ASP A 10 -6.38 11.18 -11.44
CA ASP A 10 -7.42 10.20 -11.11
C ASP A 10 -6.90 9.34 -9.93
N PRO A 11 -7.76 8.84 -9.03
CA PRO A 11 -7.34 7.94 -7.96
C PRO A 11 -6.54 6.73 -8.42
N LYS A 12 -6.78 6.24 -9.64
CA LYS A 12 -6.02 5.14 -10.26
C LYS A 12 -4.56 5.49 -10.54
N ASP A 13 -4.22 6.78 -10.64
CA ASP A 13 -2.83 7.24 -10.83
C ASP A 13 -1.97 7.01 -9.58
N PHE A 14 -2.60 6.83 -8.42
CA PHE A 14 -1.94 6.53 -7.14
C PHE A 14 -1.97 5.05 -6.77
N SER A 15 -2.43 4.18 -7.65
CA SER A 15 -2.48 2.75 -7.40
C SER A 15 -1.35 2.02 -8.12
N TYR A 16 -0.51 1.32 -7.38
CA TYR A 16 0.51 0.43 -7.95
C TYR A 16 -0.08 -0.85 -8.59
N ASN A 17 -1.39 -1.08 -8.46
CA ASN A 17 -2.12 -2.16 -9.14
C ASN A 17 -2.79 -1.68 -10.46
N SER A 18 -2.62 -0.41 -10.82
CA SER A 18 -3.19 0.18 -12.03
C SER A 18 -2.10 0.53 -13.03
N PRO A 19 -2.28 0.24 -14.34
CA PRO A 19 -1.37 0.65 -15.39
C PRO A 19 -1.10 2.17 -15.43
N ARG A 20 -2.02 2.96 -14.92
CA ARG A 20 -1.90 4.42 -14.86
C ARG A 20 -0.96 4.90 -13.76
N GLY A 21 -0.91 4.17 -12.63
CA GLY A 21 -0.17 4.59 -11.44
C GLY A 21 1.15 3.85 -11.24
N TRP A 22 1.28 2.63 -11.73
CA TRP A 22 2.46 1.83 -11.47
C TRP A 22 3.72 2.34 -12.19
N CYS A 23 4.88 1.98 -11.69
CA CYS A 23 6.16 2.14 -12.39
C CYS A 23 6.18 1.23 -13.63
N SER A 24 6.46 1.80 -14.81
CA SER A 24 6.45 1.05 -16.08
C SER A 24 7.45 -0.11 -16.11
N THR A 25 8.57 0.03 -15.42
CA THR A 25 9.65 -0.97 -15.40
C THR A 25 9.29 -2.18 -14.56
N CYS A 26 8.85 -1.97 -13.31
CA CYS A 26 8.51 -3.07 -12.40
C CYS A 26 7.01 -3.39 -12.34
N ARG A 27 6.17 -2.67 -13.07
CA ARG A 27 4.70 -2.85 -13.11
C ARG A 27 4.03 -2.92 -11.72
N GLY A 28 4.53 -2.12 -10.78
CA GLY A 28 4.00 -2.02 -9.43
C GLY A 28 4.56 -3.03 -8.42
N PHE A 29 5.51 -3.88 -8.81
CA PHE A 29 6.15 -4.81 -7.87
C PHE A 29 7.18 -4.12 -6.97
N GLY A 30 7.83 -3.06 -7.42
CA GLY A 30 8.92 -2.39 -6.71
C GLY A 30 10.27 -3.07 -6.88
N GLU A 31 10.27 -4.28 -7.42
CA GLU A 31 11.41 -5.14 -7.66
C GLU A 31 11.39 -5.59 -9.13
N VAL A 32 12.55 -5.81 -9.70
CA VAL A 32 12.73 -6.39 -11.03
C VAL A 32 13.24 -7.82 -10.84
N PHE A 33 12.66 -8.73 -11.59
CA PHE A 33 13.00 -10.14 -11.57
C PHE A 33 12.80 -10.71 -12.98
N ASP A 34 13.60 -11.70 -13.34
CA ASP A 34 13.43 -12.42 -14.60
C ASP A 34 12.18 -13.31 -14.52
N MET A 35 11.13 -12.90 -15.23
CA MET A 35 9.93 -13.73 -15.35
C MET A 35 10.23 -14.96 -16.19
N PRO A 36 9.99 -16.18 -15.68
CA PRO A 36 10.11 -17.38 -16.49
C PRO A 36 9.17 -17.29 -17.70
N LYS A 37 9.67 -17.64 -18.86
CA LYS A 37 8.87 -17.73 -20.08
C LYS A 37 8.00 -18.98 -19.99
N VAL A 38 6.79 -18.83 -19.50
CA VAL A 38 5.79 -19.90 -19.50
C VAL A 38 5.21 -20.01 -20.89
N ASN A 39 5.39 -21.15 -21.55
CA ASN A 39 4.78 -21.42 -22.85
C ASN A 39 3.31 -21.80 -22.65
N ARG A 40 2.45 -21.33 -23.57
CA ARG A 40 1.06 -21.77 -23.61
C ARG A 40 1.02 -23.26 -23.94
N GLY A 41 0.72 -24.10 -22.96
CA GLY A 41 0.65 -25.56 -23.11
C GLY A 41 1.45 -26.35 -22.07
N ASP A 42 2.22 -25.66 -21.23
CA ASP A 42 2.87 -26.31 -20.09
C ASP A 42 1.82 -26.81 -19.09
N ALA A 43 2.05 -28.01 -18.53
CA ALA A 43 1.16 -28.58 -17.54
C ALA A 43 1.08 -27.65 -16.30
N GLN A 44 -0.09 -27.56 -15.68
CA GLN A 44 -0.33 -26.67 -14.55
C GLN A 44 0.64 -26.89 -13.39
N GLU A 45 1.08 -28.14 -13.17
CA GLU A 45 2.10 -28.50 -12.18
C GLU A 45 3.47 -27.90 -12.49
N ALA A 46 3.91 -27.92 -13.75
CA ALA A 46 5.16 -27.30 -14.18
C ALA A 46 5.14 -25.77 -14.02
N VAL A 47 3.97 -25.16 -14.21
CA VAL A 47 3.77 -23.73 -13.97
C VAL A 47 3.88 -23.42 -12.48
N GLU A 48 3.29 -24.24 -11.59
CA GLU A 48 3.37 -24.06 -10.15
C GLU A 48 4.78 -24.26 -9.60
N GLU A 49 5.53 -25.29 -10.05
CA GLU A 49 6.94 -25.48 -9.69
C GLU A 49 7.79 -24.28 -10.12
N THR A 50 7.62 -23.81 -11.35
CA THR A 50 8.33 -22.62 -11.86
C THR A 50 8.00 -21.38 -11.05
N TRP A 51 6.76 -21.23 -10.55
CA TRP A 51 6.36 -20.15 -9.66
C TRP A 51 7.03 -20.22 -8.28
N PHE A 52 7.31 -21.41 -7.76
CA PHE A 52 8.01 -21.60 -6.49
C PHE A 52 9.49 -21.29 -6.63
N GLU A 53 10.18 -21.77 -7.67
CA GLU A 53 11.57 -21.46 -7.97
C GLU A 53 11.76 -19.96 -8.18
N TRP A 54 10.84 -19.32 -8.88
CA TRP A 54 10.83 -17.90 -9.15
C TRP A 54 10.69 -17.03 -7.87
N ARG A 55 10.13 -17.55 -6.78
CA ARG A 55 10.08 -16.86 -5.49
C ARG A 55 11.45 -16.71 -4.85
N GLU A 56 12.40 -17.55 -5.16
CA GLU A 56 13.73 -17.57 -4.55
C GLU A 56 14.80 -16.90 -5.42
N GLU A 57 14.55 -16.67 -6.73
CA GLU A 57 15.52 -16.02 -7.60
C GLU A 57 15.67 -14.52 -7.33
N ARG A 58 16.84 -14.02 -7.67
CA ARG A 58 17.37 -12.68 -7.42
C ARG A 58 16.34 -11.59 -7.71
N ARG A 59 15.78 -11.02 -6.65
CA ARG A 59 14.96 -9.83 -6.72
C ARG A 59 15.86 -8.64 -6.49
N GLU A 60 15.93 -7.76 -7.47
CA GLU A 60 16.63 -6.49 -7.37
C GLU A 60 15.62 -5.36 -7.23
N ILE A 61 15.92 -4.41 -6.34
CA ILE A 61 15.09 -3.21 -6.21
C ILE A 61 15.06 -2.51 -7.57
N CYS A 62 13.87 -2.18 -8.03
CA CYS A 62 13.68 -1.46 -9.30
C CYS A 62 14.45 -0.15 -9.30
N ASN A 63 15.36 0.02 -10.25
CA ASN A 63 16.21 1.21 -10.35
C ASN A 63 15.42 2.48 -10.67
N ASP A 64 14.29 2.40 -11.35
CA ASP A 64 13.48 3.54 -11.74
C ASP A 64 12.64 4.08 -10.56
N CYS A 65 11.87 3.22 -9.91
CA CYS A 65 11.02 3.65 -8.81
C CYS A 65 11.68 3.47 -7.44
N LYS A 66 12.86 2.85 -7.34
CA LYS A 66 13.57 2.60 -6.07
C LYS A 66 12.70 1.95 -5.00
N GLY A 67 11.88 0.99 -5.43
CA GLY A 67 10.98 0.24 -4.56
C GLY A 67 9.65 0.93 -4.25
N THR A 68 9.38 2.15 -4.72
CA THR A 68 8.12 2.86 -4.44
C THR A 68 6.92 2.32 -5.20
N ARG A 69 7.13 1.53 -6.25
CA ARG A 69 6.11 0.89 -7.09
C ARG A 69 5.32 1.83 -8.01
N LEU A 70 5.33 3.12 -7.72
CA LEU A 70 4.59 4.14 -8.44
C LEU A 70 5.44 4.82 -9.52
N ASN A 71 4.78 5.39 -10.52
CA ASN A 71 5.42 6.19 -11.54
C ASN A 71 5.88 7.55 -10.97
N ALA A 72 6.67 8.29 -11.76
CA ALA A 72 7.23 9.56 -11.34
C ALA A 72 6.16 10.63 -11.06
N VAL A 73 5.06 10.64 -11.81
CA VAL A 73 3.97 11.62 -11.63
C VAL A 73 3.29 11.41 -10.28
N ALA A 74 2.82 10.20 -10.00
CA ALA A 74 2.20 9.87 -8.72
C ALA A 74 3.14 10.11 -7.52
N SER A 75 4.42 9.78 -7.70
CA SER A 75 5.45 9.96 -6.66
C SER A 75 5.79 11.44 -6.38
N SER A 76 5.47 12.35 -7.31
CA SER A 76 5.75 13.78 -7.18
C SER A 76 4.60 14.58 -6.54
N VAL A 77 3.41 14.00 -6.47
CA VAL A 77 2.23 14.67 -5.90
C VAL A 77 2.37 14.75 -4.39
N ARG A 78 2.14 15.95 -3.85
CA ARG A 78 2.21 16.23 -2.41
C ARG A 78 0.82 16.50 -1.85
N LEU A 79 0.56 15.99 -0.66
CA LEU A 79 -0.66 16.26 0.07
C LEU A 79 -0.54 17.60 0.80
N PRO A 80 -1.27 18.65 0.38
CA PRO A 80 -1.20 19.94 1.07
C PRO A 80 -1.76 19.81 2.48
N LEU A 81 -0.95 20.17 3.48
CA LEU A 81 -1.34 20.06 4.88
C LEU A 81 -1.90 21.37 5.42
N PRO A 82 -2.95 21.32 6.26
CA PRO A 82 -3.52 22.51 6.90
C PRO A 82 -2.63 22.97 8.06
N GLY A 83 -1.74 23.92 7.83
CA GLY A 83 -0.91 24.54 8.89
C GLY A 83 0.48 23.92 9.06
N LEU A 84 1.04 24.04 10.28
CA LEU A 84 2.36 23.50 10.61
C LEU A 84 2.36 21.99 10.46
N ILE A 85 3.39 21.48 9.77
CA ILE A 85 3.55 20.08 9.41
C ILE A 85 3.76 19.24 10.68
N PRO A 86 2.82 18.35 11.05
CA PRO A 86 3.01 17.47 12.19
C PRO A 86 3.86 16.24 11.83
N PHE A 87 4.58 15.70 12.81
CA PHE A 87 5.15 14.36 12.78
C PHE A 87 6.32 14.07 11.83
N GLY A 88 7.33 14.92 11.84
CA GLY A 88 8.63 14.58 11.23
C GLY A 88 8.69 14.66 9.71
N PHE A 89 7.67 15.21 9.07
CA PHE A 89 7.76 15.63 7.68
C PHE A 89 8.34 17.03 7.63
N ASN A 90 9.28 17.28 6.73
CA ASN A 90 9.87 18.61 6.52
C ASN A 90 9.08 19.45 5.51
N SER A 91 8.11 18.86 4.85
CA SER A 91 7.24 19.46 3.83
C SER A 91 5.97 18.65 3.68
N ASP A 92 5.03 19.11 2.87
CA ASP A 92 3.85 18.33 2.47
C ASP A 92 4.25 16.95 1.97
N PRO A 93 3.75 15.85 2.58
CA PRO A 93 4.22 14.51 2.27
C PRO A 93 3.68 14.00 0.94
N THR A 94 4.47 13.18 0.28
CA THR A 94 4.04 12.35 -0.85
C THR A 94 3.40 11.05 -0.35
N ILE A 95 2.68 10.34 -1.24
CA ILE A 95 2.14 9.00 -0.92
C ILE A 95 3.26 8.03 -0.52
N ASN A 96 4.44 8.15 -1.11
CA ASN A 96 5.59 7.30 -0.80
C ASN A 96 6.14 7.56 0.61
N GLU A 97 6.19 8.83 1.03
CA GLU A 97 6.61 9.20 2.39
C GLU A 97 5.59 8.71 3.42
N LEU A 98 4.29 8.87 3.15
CA LEU A 98 3.23 8.32 4.00
C LEU A 98 3.29 6.79 4.09
N SER A 99 3.57 6.11 2.99
CA SER A 99 3.69 4.64 2.95
C SER A 99 4.84 4.10 3.81
N LYS A 100 5.88 4.89 4.04
CA LYS A 100 6.99 4.53 4.95
C LYS A 100 6.62 4.65 6.43
N SER A 101 5.53 5.33 6.75
CA SER A 101 5.07 5.47 8.13
C SER A 101 4.55 4.14 8.67
N THR A 102 4.73 3.92 9.97
CA THR A 102 4.06 2.81 10.66
C THR A 102 2.57 3.07 10.79
N VAL A 103 1.78 2.02 10.97
CA VAL A 103 0.33 2.12 11.23
C VAL A 103 0.04 3.08 12.39
N SER A 104 0.78 2.98 13.51
CA SER A 104 0.61 3.86 14.66
C SER A 104 0.93 5.32 14.34
N ALA A 105 2.01 5.58 13.60
CA ALA A 105 2.39 6.93 13.20
C ALA A 105 1.37 7.53 12.22
N ALA A 106 0.94 6.76 11.23
CA ALA A 106 -0.08 7.17 10.28
C ALA A 106 -1.44 7.46 10.96
N LYS A 107 -1.88 6.59 11.89
CA LYS A 107 -3.07 6.83 12.70
C LYS A 107 -3.00 8.18 13.42
N LYS A 108 -1.90 8.44 14.12
CA LYS A 108 -1.70 9.69 14.83
C LYS A 108 -1.70 10.89 13.88
N PHE A 109 -1.04 10.77 12.73
CA PHE A 109 -1.00 11.79 11.69
C PHE A 109 -2.41 12.12 11.18
N PHE A 110 -3.16 11.14 10.66
CA PHE A 110 -4.49 11.36 10.09
C PHE A 110 -5.51 11.83 11.13
N SER A 111 -5.42 11.40 12.40
CA SER A 111 -6.33 11.84 13.47
C SER A 111 -6.18 13.32 13.82
N GLN A 112 -5.06 13.95 13.50
CA GLN A 112 -4.81 15.36 13.83
C GLN A 112 -5.08 16.31 12.66
N LEU A 113 -5.28 15.79 11.46
CA LEU A 113 -5.55 16.61 10.28
C LEU A 113 -6.95 17.22 10.37
N LYS A 114 -7.02 18.53 10.20
CA LYS A 114 -8.27 19.30 10.18
C LYS A 114 -8.20 20.31 9.08
N TRP A 115 -8.80 20.00 7.94
CA TRP A 115 -8.95 20.94 6.85
C TRP A 115 -10.11 21.91 7.10
N LYS A 116 -10.13 23.01 6.35
CA LYS A 116 -11.19 24.02 6.36
C LYS A 116 -11.73 24.19 4.95
N GLY A 117 -12.95 24.75 4.83
CA GLY A 117 -13.53 25.03 3.53
C GLY A 117 -13.80 23.77 2.70
N ARG A 118 -13.52 23.85 1.41
CA ARG A 118 -13.78 22.78 0.44
C ARG A 118 -13.01 21.48 0.74
N GLU A 119 -11.78 21.59 1.21
CA GLU A 119 -10.97 20.42 1.56
C GLU A 119 -11.61 19.63 2.72
N ASN A 120 -12.25 20.33 3.66
CA ASN A 120 -12.98 19.69 4.75
C ASN A 120 -14.20 18.91 4.25
N GLU A 121 -14.90 19.41 3.24
CA GLU A 121 -16.04 18.69 2.64
C GLU A 121 -15.58 17.38 1.98
N ILE A 122 -14.45 17.40 1.29
CA ILE A 122 -13.87 16.22 0.63
C ILE A 122 -13.38 15.21 1.67
N THR A 123 -12.73 15.67 2.73
CA THR A 123 -12.06 14.79 3.72
C THR A 123 -12.99 14.29 4.81
N ARG A 124 -14.17 14.91 4.98
CA ARG A 124 -15.13 14.61 6.06
C ARG A 124 -15.48 13.12 6.16
N ASP A 125 -15.68 12.48 5.01
CA ASP A 125 -16.09 11.07 4.98
C ASP A 125 -14.88 10.12 4.81
N ILE A 126 -13.79 10.60 4.21
CA ILE A 126 -12.59 9.81 3.93
C ILE A 126 -11.71 9.64 5.19
N LEU A 127 -11.50 10.71 5.95
CA LEU A 127 -10.61 10.67 7.12
C LEU A 127 -11.08 9.70 8.21
N PRO A 128 -12.37 9.71 8.63
CA PRO A 128 -12.85 8.74 9.61
C PRO A 128 -12.66 7.29 9.16
N GLU A 129 -12.84 7.02 7.87
CA GLU A 129 -12.64 5.68 7.29
C GLU A 129 -11.16 5.27 7.36
N ILE A 130 -10.24 6.16 6.98
CA ILE A 130 -8.79 5.90 7.09
C ILE A 130 -8.41 5.63 8.55
N VAL A 131 -8.84 6.48 9.47
CA VAL A 131 -8.54 6.35 10.91
C VAL A 131 -9.13 5.07 11.47
N SER A 132 -10.34 4.70 11.09
CA SER A 132 -10.99 3.46 11.49
C SER A 132 -10.18 2.23 11.07
N ARG A 133 -9.76 2.16 9.81
CA ARG A 133 -8.92 1.04 9.30
C ARG A 133 -7.57 0.97 10.00
N LEU A 134 -6.94 2.10 10.27
CA LEU A 134 -5.69 2.16 11.03
C LEU A 134 -5.88 1.74 12.50
N ASN A 135 -7.04 2.03 13.08
CA ASN A 135 -7.42 1.55 14.41
C ASN A 135 -7.50 0.03 14.44
N PHE A 136 -8.23 -0.60 13.51
CA PHE A 136 -8.32 -2.06 13.44
C PHE A 136 -6.96 -2.73 13.30
N LEU A 137 -6.09 -2.20 12.43
CA LEU A 137 -4.73 -2.70 12.31
C LEU A 137 -3.93 -2.57 13.62
N SER A 138 -4.13 -1.48 14.37
CA SER A 138 -3.48 -1.28 15.67
C SER A 138 -4.02 -2.24 16.73
N GLU A 139 -5.34 -2.49 16.76
CA GLU A 139 -6.02 -3.38 17.69
C GLU A 139 -5.59 -4.84 17.53
N VAL A 140 -5.35 -5.28 16.30
CA VAL A 140 -4.78 -6.62 16.03
C VAL A 140 -3.25 -6.69 16.26
N GLY A 141 -2.65 -5.63 16.84
CA GLY A 141 -1.24 -5.61 17.21
C GLY A 141 -0.27 -5.34 16.06
N LEU A 142 -0.72 -4.73 14.96
CA LEU A 142 0.10 -4.40 13.78
C LEU A 142 0.54 -2.93 13.74
N GLY A 143 0.49 -2.23 14.87
CA GLY A 143 0.85 -0.81 14.96
C GLY A 143 2.26 -0.46 14.50
N TYR A 144 3.19 -1.41 14.61
CA TYR A 144 4.58 -1.27 14.18
C TYR A 144 4.82 -1.45 12.68
N LEU A 145 3.85 -2.04 11.97
CA LEU A 145 4.00 -2.40 10.57
C LEU A 145 3.98 -1.14 9.68
N GLN A 146 4.89 -1.07 8.72
CA GLN A 146 4.88 0.00 7.72
C GLN A 146 3.75 -0.22 6.71
N LEU A 147 3.04 0.86 6.34
CA LEU A 147 1.92 0.80 5.38
C LEU A 147 2.33 0.29 4.00
N GLY A 148 3.53 0.64 3.55
CA GLY A 148 4.06 0.23 2.25
C GLY A 148 4.79 -1.11 2.24
N ARG A 149 4.77 -1.87 3.33
CA ARG A 149 5.48 -3.16 3.40
C ARG A 149 4.92 -4.15 2.39
N SER A 150 5.81 -4.85 1.69
CA SER A 150 5.42 -5.86 0.70
C SER A 150 4.76 -7.06 1.38
N VAL A 151 3.70 -7.58 0.77
CA VAL A 151 2.98 -8.78 1.26
C VAL A 151 3.91 -9.99 1.34
N THR A 152 4.87 -10.10 0.42
CA THR A 152 5.85 -11.19 0.37
C THR A 152 6.81 -11.20 1.56
N THR A 153 6.95 -10.08 2.27
CA THR A 153 7.83 -9.95 3.44
C THR A 153 7.09 -10.13 4.77
N LEU A 154 5.78 -10.32 4.73
CA LEU A 154 4.96 -10.53 5.92
C LEU A 154 5.13 -11.95 6.45
N SER A 155 5.20 -12.09 7.77
CA SER A 155 5.05 -13.40 8.39
C SER A 155 3.61 -13.92 8.25
N GLY A 156 3.42 -15.24 8.33
CA GLY A 156 2.08 -15.84 8.26
C GLY A 156 1.10 -15.24 9.28
N GLY A 157 1.58 -14.98 10.51
CA GLY A 157 0.79 -14.35 11.57
C GLY A 157 0.44 -12.88 11.27
N GLU A 158 1.34 -12.11 10.65
CA GLU A 158 1.04 -10.75 10.22
C GLU A 158 -0.01 -10.72 9.11
N ALA A 159 0.14 -11.59 8.10
CA ALA A 159 -0.82 -11.72 7.01
C ALA A 159 -2.22 -12.12 7.51
N GLN A 160 -2.29 -13.05 8.46
CA GLN A 160 -3.55 -13.45 9.08
C GLN A 160 -4.21 -12.30 9.85
N ARG A 161 -3.45 -11.55 10.65
CA ARG A 161 -3.95 -10.38 11.39
C ARG A 161 -4.42 -9.25 10.47
N ILE A 162 -3.76 -9.03 9.33
CA ILE A 162 -4.23 -8.07 8.31
C ILE A 162 -5.59 -8.50 7.76
N ARG A 163 -5.76 -9.80 7.44
CA ARG A 163 -7.05 -10.32 6.96
C ARG A 163 -8.15 -10.11 8.01
N LEU A 164 -7.85 -10.37 9.29
CA LEU A 164 -8.77 -10.11 10.41
C LEU A 164 -9.18 -8.64 10.49
N ALA A 165 -8.21 -7.73 10.45
CA ALA A 165 -8.49 -6.30 10.49
C ALA A 165 -9.37 -5.85 9.32
N ALA A 166 -9.14 -6.38 8.12
CA ALA A 166 -9.95 -6.09 6.94
C ALA A 166 -11.41 -6.60 7.09
N GLN A 167 -11.60 -7.74 7.73
CA GLN A 167 -12.94 -8.31 7.98
C GLN A 167 -13.69 -7.54 9.07
N LEU A 168 -13.04 -7.19 10.17
CA LEU A 168 -13.62 -6.40 11.25
C LEU A 168 -14.00 -4.99 10.75
N GLY A 169 -13.19 -4.40 9.87
CA GLY A 169 -13.46 -3.10 9.26
C GLY A 169 -14.65 -3.08 8.28
N SER A 170 -15.19 -4.23 7.89
CA SER A 170 -16.32 -4.29 6.95
C SER A 170 -17.70 -4.04 7.57
N ASN A 171 -17.78 -3.78 8.89
CA ASN A 171 -19.03 -3.59 9.66
C ASN A 171 -20.11 -4.70 9.44
N LEU A 172 -19.68 -5.91 9.08
CA LEU A 172 -20.59 -7.04 8.93
C LEU A 172 -21.02 -7.54 10.31
N SER A 173 -22.23 -7.23 10.71
CA SER A 173 -22.85 -7.80 11.92
C SER A 173 -23.44 -9.17 11.62
N GLY A 174 -23.37 -10.10 12.61
CA GLY A 174 -23.99 -11.42 12.51
C GLY A 174 -23.16 -12.46 11.73
N VAL A 175 -21.89 -12.21 11.45
CA VAL A 175 -20.99 -13.16 10.77
C VAL A 175 -20.08 -13.82 11.81
N LEU A 176 -20.02 -15.16 11.80
CA LEU A 176 -19.08 -15.95 12.58
C LEU A 176 -17.78 -16.15 11.79
N TYR A 177 -16.67 -15.68 12.33
CA TYR A 177 -15.35 -15.92 11.74
C TYR A 177 -14.69 -17.13 12.41
N VAL A 178 -14.42 -18.19 11.63
CA VAL A 178 -13.65 -19.34 12.08
C VAL A 178 -12.20 -19.14 11.69
N LEU A 179 -11.31 -18.99 12.69
CA LEU A 179 -9.88 -18.83 12.50
C LEU A 179 -9.20 -20.19 12.68
N ALA A 180 -8.82 -20.81 11.58
CA ALA A 180 -7.97 -22.00 11.62
C ALA A 180 -6.51 -21.55 11.75
N VAL A 181 -5.88 -21.82 12.88
CA VAL A 181 -4.45 -21.63 13.08
C VAL A 181 -3.77 -22.94 12.69
N SER A 182 -3.19 -23.00 11.49
CA SER A 182 -2.34 -24.12 11.12
C SER A 182 -0.95 -23.89 11.77
N TYR A 183 -0.65 -24.64 12.81
CA TYR A 183 0.72 -24.75 13.30
C TYR A 183 1.46 -25.68 12.32
N THR A 184 2.18 -25.11 11.37
CA THR A 184 3.22 -25.87 10.68
C THR A 184 4.43 -25.87 11.59
N HIS A 185 4.69 -27.02 12.20
CA HIS A 185 5.95 -27.33 12.87
C HIS A 185 7.06 -27.45 11.83
#